data_32cdc7970671221135be0fd83fb4a969
#
_entry.id   32cdc7970671221135be0fd83fb4a969
#
_cell.length_a   1.000
_cell.length_b   1.000
_cell.length_c   1.000
_cell.angle_alpha   90.00
_cell.angle_beta   90.00
_cell.angle_gamma   90.00
#
_symmetry.space_group_name_H-M   'P 1'
#
loop_
_entity.id
_entity.type
_entity.pdbx_description
1 polymer ?
#
loop_
_entity_poly.entity_id
_entity_poly.type
_entity_poly.pdbx_seq_one_letter_code
_entity_poly.pdbx_strand_id
1 'polypeptide(L)'
;MNAIENNTFTNDWADFGERFVSLNSSHLKRRESENVRSETPVYPNAVLVISAHWTTQGVCVSTNSKPRTIHDYSGFPPELSQVEYPAPGSPALAQHVINLLREFVAPEPICATTNWGLDHGAWSVLRHVFPKANVPVVQMSIDISKPAAWHLQVARKLQKLREHQVLIVGSGNIVHNLGAINWSNDAEPHPSSIGFHKYIVEAIENNDIDAIVNYASHPDATYAVPTPEHFLPLLYVLGARRPNEAPHTVTDGFVYSSLSMCSVAFG
;
A
#
# COMPACT_ATOMS: atom_id res chain seq x y z
N MET A 1 0.08 -11.28 -12.05
CA MET A 1 0.88 -11.17 -13.27
C MET A 1 1.66 -9.86 -13.37
N ASN A 2 1.14 -8.72 -12.89
CA ASN A 2 1.83 -7.42 -12.91
C ASN A 2 3.27 -7.45 -12.36
N ALA A 3 3.62 -8.38 -11.47
CA ALA A 3 4.97 -8.49 -10.93
C ALA A 3 6.06 -8.83 -11.97
N ILE A 4 5.72 -9.47 -13.09
CA ILE A 4 6.69 -9.90 -14.13
C ILE A 4 6.34 -9.38 -15.53
N GLU A 5 5.22 -8.68 -15.68
CA GLU A 5 4.76 -8.14 -16.96
C GLU A 5 4.98 -6.63 -17.03
N ASN A 6 5.32 -6.15 -18.21
CA ASN A 6 5.29 -4.73 -18.52
C ASN A 6 3.94 -4.39 -19.12
N ASN A 7 3.15 -3.63 -18.40
CA ASN A 7 1.85 -3.12 -18.84
C ASN A 7 1.67 -1.67 -18.33
N THR A 8 0.54 -1.05 -18.64
CA THR A 8 0.27 0.34 -18.24
C THR A 8 0.41 0.53 -16.74
N PHE A 9 -0.14 -0.35 -15.92
CA PHE A 9 -0.10 -0.22 -14.45
C PHE A 9 1.31 -0.28 -13.90
N THR A 10 2.14 -1.23 -14.38
CA THR A 10 3.53 -1.39 -13.93
C THR A 10 4.41 -0.25 -14.38
N ASN A 11 4.16 0.32 -15.56
CA ASN A 11 4.84 1.51 -16.06
C ASN A 11 4.48 2.74 -15.21
N ASP A 12 3.19 2.92 -14.89
CA ASP A 12 2.73 4.02 -14.04
C ASP A 12 3.36 3.96 -12.63
N TRP A 13 3.52 2.74 -12.06
CA TRP A 13 4.21 2.56 -10.78
C TRP A 13 5.71 2.88 -10.87
N ALA A 14 6.37 2.51 -11.97
CA ALA A 14 7.77 2.85 -12.21
C ALA A 14 7.95 4.37 -12.36
N ASP A 15 7.13 5.01 -13.17
CA ASP A 15 7.11 6.46 -13.36
C ASP A 15 6.84 7.21 -12.05
N PHE A 16 5.92 6.70 -11.22
CA PHE A 16 5.68 7.23 -9.88
C PHE A 16 6.94 7.18 -9.02
N GLY A 17 7.63 6.03 -9.01
CA GLY A 17 8.89 5.84 -8.26
C GLY A 17 9.97 6.82 -8.69
N GLU A 18 10.17 7.02 -9.99
CA GLU A 18 11.13 7.97 -10.54
C GLU A 18 10.80 9.42 -10.17
N ARG A 19 9.52 9.82 -10.31
CA ARG A 19 9.05 11.17 -9.93
C ARG A 19 9.19 11.41 -8.43
N PHE A 20 8.83 10.42 -7.61
CA PHE A 20 8.94 10.50 -6.15
C PHE A 20 10.39 10.80 -5.74
N VAL A 21 11.35 10.06 -6.28
CA VAL A 21 12.77 10.24 -6.03
C VAL A 21 13.26 11.60 -6.52
N SER A 22 12.83 12.04 -7.71
CA SER A 22 13.22 13.34 -8.31
C SER A 22 12.67 14.53 -7.51
N LEU A 23 11.41 14.49 -7.08
CA LEU A 23 10.77 15.55 -6.29
C LEU A 23 11.43 15.72 -4.94
N ASN A 24 11.72 14.62 -4.23
CA ASN A 24 12.43 14.68 -2.96
C ASN A 24 13.83 15.27 -3.11
N SER A 25 14.54 14.98 -4.21
CA SER A 25 15.84 15.57 -4.53
C SER A 25 15.74 17.09 -4.72
N SER A 26 14.67 17.60 -5.30
CA SER A 26 14.46 19.04 -5.53
C SER A 26 14.08 19.81 -4.25
N HIS A 27 13.34 19.19 -3.34
CA HIS A 27 12.95 19.81 -2.05
C HIS A 27 14.13 19.97 -1.08
N LEU A 28 15.07 19.04 -1.05
CA LEU A 28 16.29 19.15 -0.25
C LEU A 28 17.22 20.26 -0.77
N LYS A 29 17.29 20.44 -2.10
CA LYS A 29 18.07 21.54 -2.72
C LYS A 29 17.58 22.94 -2.30
N ARG A 30 16.32 23.13 -1.94
CA ARG A 30 15.78 24.41 -1.44
C ARG A 30 16.11 24.67 0.03
N ARG A 31 16.51 23.65 0.79
CA ARG A 31 16.89 23.79 2.22
C ARG A 31 18.38 23.97 2.44
N GLU A 32 19.22 23.54 1.50
CA GLU A 32 20.67 23.74 1.53
C GLU A 32 21.02 24.88 0.59
N SER A 33 21.69 25.92 1.10
CA SER A 33 22.11 27.11 0.36
C SER A 33 22.82 26.78 -0.96
N GLU A 34 22.40 27.41 -1.99
CA GLU A 34 22.70 27.64 -3.42
C GLU A 34 23.97 27.07 -4.09
N ASN A 35 24.85 26.26 -3.48
CA ASN A 35 26.14 25.94 -4.08
C ASN A 35 26.52 24.45 -4.25
N VAL A 36 25.63 23.48 -4.05
CA VAL A 36 25.91 22.07 -4.34
C VAL A 36 24.81 21.48 -5.22
N ARG A 37 25.10 21.37 -6.51
CA ARG A 37 24.29 20.52 -7.41
C ARG A 37 24.60 19.03 -7.10
N SER A 38 24.02 18.50 -6.02
CA SER A 38 24.00 17.05 -5.82
C SER A 38 22.92 16.46 -6.72
N GLU A 39 23.32 15.71 -7.73
CA GLU A 39 22.43 14.91 -8.60
C GLU A 39 22.03 13.59 -7.95
N THR A 40 22.33 13.40 -6.66
CA THR A 40 22.01 12.16 -5.95
C THR A 40 20.51 12.02 -5.77
N PRO A 41 19.93 10.89 -6.23
CA PRO A 41 18.51 10.58 -6.00
C PRO A 41 18.21 10.49 -4.51
N VAL A 42 17.11 11.11 -4.07
CA VAL A 42 16.69 11.06 -2.66
C VAL A 42 15.55 10.07 -2.52
N TYR A 43 15.87 8.91 -1.96
CA TYR A 43 14.91 7.87 -1.60
C TYR A 43 14.26 8.17 -0.25
N PRO A 44 13.09 7.59 0.06
CA PRO A 44 12.59 7.59 1.42
C PRO A 44 13.58 6.85 2.34
N ASN A 45 13.62 7.25 3.62
CA ASN A 45 14.47 6.58 4.60
C ASN A 45 14.05 5.12 4.81
N ALA A 46 12.77 4.82 4.68
CA ALA A 46 12.20 3.49 4.69
C ALA A 46 10.77 3.49 4.14
N VAL A 47 10.23 2.31 3.91
CA VAL A 47 8.83 2.07 3.55
C VAL A 47 8.14 1.25 4.63
N LEU A 48 6.97 1.70 5.09
CA LEU A 48 6.04 0.88 5.86
C LEU A 48 4.95 0.39 4.93
N VAL A 49 4.82 -0.93 4.75
CA VAL A 49 3.80 -1.55 3.91
C VAL A 49 2.70 -2.17 4.76
N ILE A 50 1.46 -1.86 4.44
CA ILE A 50 0.27 -2.56 4.92
C ILE A 50 -0.29 -3.33 3.73
N SER A 51 -0.16 -4.66 3.75
CA SER A 51 -0.58 -5.55 2.67
C SER A 51 -1.82 -6.33 3.04
N ALA A 52 -2.75 -6.44 2.10
CA ALA A 52 -3.96 -7.28 2.20
C ALA A 52 -3.64 -8.76 2.49
N HIS A 53 -2.41 -9.20 2.19
CA HIS A 53 -1.99 -10.59 2.33
C HIS A 53 -1.48 -10.96 3.71
N TRP A 54 -1.29 -9.97 4.60
CA TRP A 54 -0.92 -10.24 5.98
C TRP A 54 -2.01 -9.80 6.96
N THR A 55 -2.94 -10.71 7.19
CA THR A 55 -4.04 -10.53 8.15
C THR A 55 -3.78 -11.30 9.44
N THR A 56 -4.09 -10.70 10.57
CA THR A 56 -3.90 -11.29 11.90
C THR A 56 -5.07 -10.94 12.82
N GLN A 57 -5.12 -11.57 13.99
CA GLN A 57 -5.88 -11.07 15.14
C GLN A 57 -4.91 -10.29 16.04
N GLY A 58 -5.17 -9.00 16.21
CA GLY A 58 -4.21 -8.05 16.76
C GLY A 58 -3.21 -7.55 15.70
N VAL A 59 -2.39 -6.56 16.06
CA VAL A 59 -1.39 -5.96 15.17
C VAL A 59 -0.07 -6.71 15.29
N CYS A 60 0.50 -7.10 14.14
CA CYS A 60 1.87 -7.62 14.04
C CYS A 60 2.74 -6.68 13.21
N VAL A 61 4.04 -6.58 13.56
CA VAL A 61 5.04 -5.80 12.82
C VAL A 61 6.25 -6.69 12.55
N SER A 62 6.72 -6.70 11.29
CA SER A 62 7.92 -7.44 10.90
C SER A 62 9.18 -6.71 11.41
N THR A 63 10.07 -7.44 12.09
CA THR A 63 11.29 -6.89 12.71
C THR A 63 12.57 -7.41 12.08
N ASN A 64 12.48 -8.10 10.96
CA ASN A 64 13.62 -8.64 10.23
C ASN A 64 14.52 -7.52 9.70
N SER A 65 15.83 -7.69 9.83
CA SER A 65 16.82 -6.84 9.14
C SER A 65 17.05 -7.27 7.69
N LYS A 66 16.70 -8.51 7.35
CA LYS A 66 16.76 -9.08 5.99
C LYS A 66 15.51 -9.92 5.74
N PRO A 67 14.36 -9.28 5.47
CA PRO A 67 13.13 -10.01 5.22
C PRO A 67 13.25 -10.84 3.93
N ARG A 68 12.77 -12.08 3.97
CA ARG A 68 12.70 -12.93 2.79
C ARG A 68 11.57 -12.48 1.87
N THR A 69 11.69 -12.72 0.57
CA THR A 69 10.56 -12.64 -0.36
C THR A 69 9.60 -13.81 -0.09
N ILE A 70 8.31 -13.53 0.08
CA ILE A 70 7.26 -14.54 0.31
C ILE A 70 6.43 -14.70 -0.95
N HIS A 71 6.28 -15.96 -1.41
CA HIS A 71 5.44 -16.34 -2.54
C HIS A 71 4.15 -17.00 -2.02
N ASP A 72 3.24 -16.17 -1.50
CA ASP A 72 1.99 -16.56 -0.82
C ASP A 72 0.81 -16.75 -1.79
N TYR A 73 1.08 -17.32 -2.95
CA TYR A 73 0.11 -17.59 -4.01
C TYR A 73 0.36 -18.96 -4.65
N SER A 74 -0.62 -19.44 -5.41
CA SER A 74 -0.54 -20.67 -6.18
C SER A 74 -1.23 -20.53 -7.53
N GLY A 75 -0.93 -21.44 -8.48
CA GLY A 75 -1.59 -21.45 -9.79
C GLY A 75 -1.05 -20.43 -10.81
N PHE A 76 0.07 -19.76 -10.51
CA PHE A 76 0.74 -18.83 -11.41
C PHE A 76 1.95 -19.48 -12.11
N PRO A 77 2.48 -18.83 -13.19
CA PRO A 77 3.68 -19.33 -13.87
C PRO A 77 4.87 -19.50 -12.92
N PRO A 78 5.71 -20.55 -13.11
CA PRO A 78 6.87 -20.83 -12.25
C PRO A 78 7.86 -19.67 -12.12
N GLU A 79 7.97 -18.85 -13.17
CA GLU A 79 8.85 -17.67 -13.22
C GLU A 79 8.54 -16.67 -12.11
N LEU A 80 7.26 -16.55 -11.76
CA LEU A 80 6.83 -15.66 -10.68
C LEU A 80 7.40 -16.10 -9.33
N SER A 81 7.51 -17.41 -9.09
CA SER A 81 8.07 -17.96 -7.85
C SER A 81 9.61 -17.84 -7.75
N GLN A 82 10.27 -17.41 -8.82
CA GLN A 82 11.71 -17.16 -8.84
C GLN A 82 12.07 -15.68 -8.61
N VAL A 83 11.05 -14.81 -8.55
CA VAL A 83 11.29 -13.39 -8.32
C VAL A 83 11.75 -13.16 -6.88
N GLU A 84 12.89 -12.50 -6.73
CA GLU A 84 13.41 -12.05 -5.45
C GLU A 84 13.39 -10.53 -5.38
N TYR A 85 13.02 -10.00 -4.21
CA TYR A 85 13.08 -8.58 -3.90
C TYR A 85 13.87 -8.38 -2.60
N PRO A 86 15.22 -8.34 -2.65
CA PRO A 86 16.09 -8.42 -1.49
C PRO A 86 16.27 -7.07 -0.78
N ALA A 87 15.16 -6.33 -0.58
CA ALA A 87 15.21 -5.09 0.17
C ALA A 87 15.60 -5.34 1.63
N PRO A 88 16.45 -4.48 2.23
CA PRO A 88 16.73 -4.58 3.66
C PRO A 88 15.48 -4.30 4.48
N GLY A 89 15.42 -4.83 5.70
CA GLY A 89 14.43 -4.44 6.69
C GLY A 89 14.96 -3.33 7.60
N SER A 90 14.08 -2.81 8.47
CA SER A 90 14.44 -1.80 9.46
C SER A 90 13.87 -2.12 10.84
N PRO A 91 14.62 -2.85 11.69
CA PRO A 91 14.20 -3.10 13.08
C PRO A 91 13.94 -1.79 13.86
N ALA A 92 14.67 -0.72 13.54
CA ALA A 92 14.47 0.58 14.17
C ALA A 92 13.12 1.19 13.80
N LEU A 93 12.72 1.15 12.52
CA LEU A 93 11.39 1.58 12.10
C LEU A 93 10.31 0.69 12.71
N ALA A 94 10.49 -0.63 12.70
CA ALA A 94 9.54 -1.56 13.32
C ALA A 94 9.29 -1.21 14.80
N GLN A 95 10.34 -0.95 15.56
CA GLN A 95 10.22 -0.53 16.96
C GLN A 95 9.53 0.84 17.10
N HIS A 96 9.78 1.78 16.18
CA HIS A 96 9.09 3.07 16.17
C HIS A 96 7.58 2.88 15.91
N VAL A 97 7.18 2.08 14.93
CA VAL A 97 5.77 1.72 14.66
C VAL A 97 5.12 1.14 15.91
N ILE A 98 5.76 0.16 16.55
CA ILE A 98 5.27 -0.46 17.79
C ILE A 98 5.05 0.59 18.89
N ASN A 99 6.00 1.51 19.07
CA ASN A 99 5.90 2.54 20.10
C ASN A 99 4.76 3.53 19.83
N LEU A 100 4.55 3.92 18.56
CA LEU A 100 3.45 4.82 18.16
C LEU A 100 2.08 4.23 18.41
N LEU A 101 1.94 2.91 18.27
CA LEU A 101 0.65 2.23 18.33
C LEU A 101 0.33 1.62 19.70
N ARG A 102 1.33 1.41 20.56
CA ARG A 102 1.21 0.65 21.82
C ARG A 102 0.04 1.11 22.71
N GLU A 103 -0.09 2.42 22.91
CA GLU A 103 -1.16 2.96 23.75
C GLU A 103 -2.53 2.86 23.08
N PHE A 104 -2.57 2.97 21.77
CA PHE A 104 -3.82 2.95 21.00
C PHE A 104 -4.42 1.54 20.93
N VAL A 105 -3.60 0.51 20.81
CA VAL A 105 -4.06 -0.89 20.72
C VAL A 105 -4.21 -1.56 22.07
N ALA A 106 -3.79 -0.92 23.16
CA ALA A 106 -3.91 -1.49 24.51
C ALA A 106 -5.36 -1.90 24.83
N PRO A 107 -5.57 -2.99 25.59
CA PRO A 107 -4.55 -3.80 26.31
C PRO A 107 -3.88 -4.88 25.44
N GLU A 108 -4.25 -5.04 24.17
CA GLU A 108 -3.71 -6.06 23.28
C GLU A 108 -2.23 -5.76 22.99
N PRO A 109 -1.32 -6.75 23.12
CA PRO A 109 0.07 -6.55 22.80
C PRO A 109 0.27 -6.51 21.27
N ILE A 110 1.20 -5.64 20.80
CA ILE A 110 1.65 -5.69 19.42
C ILE A 110 2.64 -6.84 19.26
N CYS A 111 2.37 -7.73 18.32
CA CYS A 111 3.27 -8.81 17.95
C CYS A 111 4.47 -8.25 17.17
N ALA A 112 5.68 -8.45 17.70
CA ALA A 112 6.93 -8.22 16.97
C ALA A 112 7.44 -9.56 16.43
N THR A 113 7.58 -9.71 15.11
CA THR A 113 7.94 -11.01 14.54
C THR A 113 9.05 -10.94 13.50
N THR A 114 9.92 -11.93 13.50
CA THR A 114 10.89 -12.17 12.42
C THR A 114 10.42 -13.23 11.42
N ASN A 115 9.26 -13.85 11.65
CA ASN A 115 8.76 -14.95 10.83
C ASN A 115 8.08 -14.50 9.53
N TRP A 116 7.65 -13.22 9.46
CA TRP A 116 7.07 -12.65 8.24
C TRP A 116 8.12 -11.90 7.42
N GLY A 117 8.12 -12.11 6.11
CA GLY A 117 8.98 -11.39 5.17
C GLY A 117 8.22 -10.32 4.39
N LEU A 118 8.53 -10.18 3.10
CA LEU A 118 7.79 -9.33 2.16
C LEU A 118 6.87 -10.23 1.34
N ASP A 119 5.55 -10.11 1.52
CA ASP A 119 4.56 -10.86 0.75
C ASP A 119 4.39 -10.29 -0.66
N HIS A 120 3.65 -11.00 -1.54
CA HIS A 120 3.55 -10.59 -2.92
C HIS A 120 2.81 -9.25 -3.09
N GLY A 121 1.93 -8.86 -2.18
CA GLY A 121 1.33 -7.52 -2.19
C GLY A 121 2.38 -6.43 -1.97
N ALA A 122 3.42 -6.69 -1.18
CA ALA A 122 4.50 -5.75 -0.96
C ALA A 122 5.53 -5.76 -2.11
N TRP A 123 6.16 -6.92 -2.38
CA TRP A 123 7.29 -6.95 -3.31
C TRP A 123 6.89 -6.76 -4.77
N SER A 124 5.68 -7.17 -5.19
CA SER A 124 5.27 -7.01 -6.58
C SER A 124 5.09 -5.56 -6.99
N VAL A 125 4.68 -4.70 -6.08
CA VAL A 125 4.57 -3.24 -6.30
C VAL A 125 5.92 -2.57 -6.14
N LEU A 126 6.62 -2.85 -5.03
CA LEU A 126 7.88 -2.17 -4.70
C LEU A 126 9.00 -2.44 -5.70
N ARG A 127 9.01 -3.58 -6.39
CA ARG A 127 9.98 -3.86 -7.44
C ARG A 127 9.86 -2.94 -8.66
N HIS A 128 8.68 -2.35 -8.88
CA HIS A 128 8.48 -1.33 -9.91
C HIS A 128 8.77 0.07 -9.39
N VAL A 129 8.31 0.39 -8.19
CA VAL A 129 8.51 1.72 -7.57
C VAL A 129 9.97 1.92 -7.15
N PHE A 130 10.63 0.91 -6.58
CA PHE A 130 12.03 0.95 -6.14
C PHE A 130 12.80 -0.27 -6.65
N PRO A 131 13.11 -0.33 -7.98
CA PRO A 131 13.65 -1.54 -8.61
C PRO A 131 15.05 -1.94 -8.11
N LYS A 132 15.78 -1.02 -7.46
CA LYS A 132 17.09 -1.32 -6.87
C LYS A 132 17.01 -2.07 -5.54
N ALA A 133 15.82 -2.24 -4.97
CA ALA A 133 15.59 -2.86 -3.66
C ALA A 133 16.52 -2.34 -2.55
N ASN A 134 16.87 -1.05 -2.60
CA ASN A 134 17.83 -0.41 -1.68
C ASN A 134 17.18 0.40 -0.58
N VAL A 135 15.84 0.51 -0.59
CA VAL A 135 15.06 1.19 0.46
C VAL A 135 14.62 0.15 1.50
N PRO A 136 14.89 0.39 2.79
CA PRO A 136 14.44 -0.52 3.85
C PRO A 136 12.92 -0.65 3.90
N VAL A 137 12.41 -1.88 4.07
CA VAL A 137 10.97 -2.17 4.11
C VAL A 137 10.58 -2.86 5.41
N VAL A 138 9.53 -2.37 6.04
CA VAL A 138 8.84 -3.01 7.17
C VAL A 138 7.41 -3.28 6.78
N GLN A 139 6.88 -4.46 7.11
CA GLN A 139 5.45 -4.74 6.96
C GLN A 139 4.74 -4.70 8.33
N MET A 140 3.50 -4.23 8.29
CA MET A 140 2.56 -4.30 9.40
C MET A 140 1.30 -5.03 8.94
N SER A 141 0.80 -5.95 9.76
CA SER A 141 -0.40 -6.71 9.47
C SER A 141 -1.68 -5.89 9.63
N ILE A 142 -2.75 -6.39 9.03
CA ILE A 142 -4.12 -5.90 9.20
C ILE A 142 -4.81 -6.74 10.28
N ASP A 143 -5.29 -6.11 11.34
CA ASP A 143 -6.15 -6.78 12.34
C ASP A 143 -7.57 -6.91 11.77
N ILE A 144 -7.83 -8.03 11.12
CA ILE A 144 -9.11 -8.25 10.43
C ILE A 144 -10.33 -8.31 11.37
N SER A 145 -10.12 -8.38 12.67
CA SER A 145 -11.19 -8.37 13.67
C SER A 145 -11.77 -6.97 13.94
N LYS A 146 -11.08 -5.93 13.47
CA LYS A 146 -11.43 -4.53 13.74
C LYS A 146 -12.21 -3.88 12.59
N PRO A 147 -13.11 -2.93 12.89
CA PRO A 147 -13.88 -2.23 11.85
C PRO A 147 -13.01 -1.20 11.08
N ALA A 148 -13.48 -0.80 9.90
CA ALA A 148 -12.81 0.18 9.02
C ALA A 148 -12.39 1.47 9.75
N ALA A 149 -13.25 2.03 10.59
CA ALA A 149 -12.96 3.23 11.38
C ALA A 149 -11.73 3.07 12.28
N TRP A 150 -11.51 1.89 12.83
CA TRP A 150 -10.35 1.60 13.68
C TRP A 150 -9.05 1.65 12.86
N HIS A 151 -9.02 1.08 11.66
CA HIS A 151 -7.85 1.11 10.77
C HIS A 151 -7.48 2.54 10.39
N LEU A 152 -8.47 3.38 10.11
CA LEU A 152 -8.25 4.81 9.88
C LEU A 152 -7.59 5.50 11.09
N GLN A 153 -8.01 5.17 12.32
CA GLN A 153 -7.42 5.75 13.53
C GLN A 153 -5.97 5.27 13.75
N VAL A 154 -5.67 3.99 13.49
CA VAL A 154 -4.29 3.48 13.48
C VAL A 154 -3.44 4.29 12.52
N ALA A 155 -3.92 4.48 11.30
CA ALA A 155 -3.23 5.23 10.26
C ALA A 155 -2.91 6.68 10.67
N ARG A 156 -3.85 7.35 11.35
CA ARG A 156 -3.63 8.70 11.92
C ARG A 156 -2.48 8.74 12.93
N LYS A 157 -2.25 7.67 13.69
CA LYS A 157 -1.08 7.57 14.58
C LYS A 157 0.21 7.39 13.78
N LEU A 158 0.15 6.65 12.68
CA LEU A 158 1.29 6.39 11.80
C LEU A 158 1.69 7.61 10.96
N GLN A 159 0.84 8.63 10.82
CA GLN A 159 1.15 9.87 10.09
C GLN A 159 2.50 10.50 10.52
N LYS A 160 2.85 10.38 11.81
CA LYS A 160 4.12 10.89 12.36
C LYS A 160 5.36 10.28 11.70
N LEU A 161 5.27 9.08 11.14
CA LEU A 161 6.38 8.46 10.42
C LEU A 161 6.80 9.27 9.19
N ARG A 162 5.88 10.02 8.59
CA ARG A 162 6.16 10.87 7.42
C ARG A 162 7.09 12.05 7.75
N GLU A 163 7.16 12.47 9.03
CA GLU A 163 8.13 13.47 9.50
C GLU A 163 9.57 12.94 9.44
N HIS A 164 9.72 11.62 9.45
CA HIS A 164 10.99 10.89 9.33
C HIS A 164 11.26 10.38 7.91
N GLN A 165 10.57 10.93 6.90
CA GLN A 165 10.69 10.50 5.49
C GLN A 165 10.39 9.00 5.29
N VAL A 166 9.46 8.45 6.05
CA VAL A 166 8.94 7.11 5.83
C VAL A 166 7.77 7.19 4.86
N LEU A 167 7.84 6.44 3.76
CA LEU A 167 6.72 6.24 2.85
C LEU A 167 5.78 5.18 3.42
N ILE A 168 4.48 5.49 3.49
CA ILE A 168 3.44 4.53 3.90
C ILE A 168 2.74 4.04 2.65
N VAL A 169 2.76 2.73 2.44
CA VAL A 169 2.15 2.06 1.28
C VAL A 169 1.05 1.13 1.75
N GLY A 170 -0.15 1.33 1.24
CA GLY A 170 -1.26 0.39 1.35
C GLY A 170 -1.36 -0.44 0.08
N SER A 171 -1.12 -1.73 0.16
CA SER A 171 -1.27 -2.66 -0.97
C SER A 171 -2.54 -3.48 -0.83
N GLY A 172 -3.47 -3.22 -1.72
CA GLY A 172 -4.79 -3.86 -1.81
C GLY A 172 -5.50 -3.37 -3.06
N ASN A 173 -6.83 -3.47 -3.08
CA ASN A 173 -7.65 -3.03 -4.21
C ASN A 173 -8.96 -2.40 -3.71
N ILE A 174 -9.43 -1.37 -4.39
CA ILE A 174 -10.77 -0.78 -4.13
C ILE A 174 -11.86 -1.81 -4.44
N VAL A 175 -11.72 -2.54 -5.55
CA VAL A 175 -12.58 -3.67 -5.93
C VAL A 175 -11.72 -4.92 -6.01
N HIS A 176 -12.10 -5.99 -5.30
CA HIS A 176 -11.39 -7.26 -5.30
C HIS A 176 -12.36 -8.42 -5.11
N ASN A 177 -12.86 -8.99 -6.22
CA ASN A 177 -13.75 -10.15 -6.17
C ASN A 177 -13.20 -11.30 -7.03
N LEU A 178 -12.43 -12.17 -6.39
CA LEU A 178 -11.86 -13.35 -7.07
C LEU A 178 -12.92 -14.34 -7.53
N GLY A 179 -14.09 -14.37 -6.87
CA GLY A 179 -15.20 -15.24 -7.27
C GLY A 179 -15.89 -14.82 -8.57
N ALA A 180 -15.65 -13.58 -9.03
CA ALA A 180 -16.22 -13.01 -10.25
C ALA A 180 -15.17 -12.73 -11.34
N ILE A 181 -13.97 -13.31 -11.22
CA ILE A 181 -12.91 -13.13 -12.21
C ILE A 181 -13.32 -13.70 -13.58
N ASN A 182 -13.14 -12.86 -14.60
CA ASN A 182 -13.11 -13.28 -15.99
C ASN A 182 -11.67 -13.20 -16.52
N TRP A 183 -11.04 -14.32 -16.76
CA TRP A 183 -9.64 -14.40 -17.18
C TRP A 183 -9.36 -13.97 -18.63
N SER A 184 -10.39 -13.51 -19.37
CA SER A 184 -10.16 -12.92 -20.68
C SER A 184 -9.43 -11.58 -20.54
N ASN A 185 -8.44 -11.34 -21.40
CA ASN A 185 -7.73 -10.06 -21.43
C ASN A 185 -8.64 -8.90 -21.85
N ASP A 186 -9.71 -9.19 -22.59
CA ASP A 186 -10.71 -8.22 -23.08
C ASP A 186 -11.95 -8.19 -22.18
N ALA A 187 -11.87 -8.71 -20.94
CA ALA A 187 -13.00 -8.73 -20.04
C ALA A 187 -13.42 -7.34 -19.62
N GLU A 188 -14.63 -6.96 -20.02
CA GLU A 188 -15.24 -5.70 -19.58
C GLU A 188 -15.46 -5.71 -18.07
N PRO A 189 -15.23 -4.59 -17.38
CA PRO A 189 -15.52 -4.47 -15.96
C PRO A 189 -17.01 -4.70 -15.67
N HIS A 190 -17.30 -5.45 -14.60
CA HIS A 190 -18.68 -5.66 -14.17
C HIS A 190 -19.33 -4.34 -13.72
N PRO A 191 -20.62 -4.07 -14.03
CA PRO A 191 -21.28 -2.82 -13.63
C PRO A 191 -21.15 -2.48 -12.14
N SER A 192 -21.27 -3.47 -11.24
CA SER A 192 -21.06 -3.24 -9.80
C SER A 192 -19.60 -2.94 -9.44
N SER A 193 -18.62 -3.46 -10.21
CA SER A 193 -17.22 -3.07 -10.06
C SER A 193 -17.05 -1.59 -10.39
N ILE A 194 -17.62 -1.14 -11.50
CA ILE A 194 -17.56 0.26 -11.96
C ILE A 194 -18.27 1.17 -10.96
N GLY A 195 -19.48 0.81 -10.53
CA GLY A 195 -20.30 1.63 -9.62
C GLY A 195 -19.61 1.86 -8.28
N PHE A 196 -19.10 0.78 -7.66
CA PHE A 196 -18.39 0.87 -6.38
C PHE A 196 -17.05 1.60 -6.50
N HIS A 197 -16.26 1.30 -7.54
CA HIS A 197 -15.01 1.98 -7.81
C HIS A 197 -15.20 3.50 -7.92
N LYS A 198 -16.15 3.92 -8.76
CA LYS A 198 -16.47 5.34 -8.95
C LYS A 198 -16.88 6.01 -7.63
N TYR A 199 -17.74 5.36 -6.85
CA TYR A 199 -18.15 5.86 -5.54
C TYR A 199 -16.96 6.13 -4.60
N ILE A 200 -16.01 5.20 -4.55
CA ILE A 200 -14.83 5.35 -3.68
C ILE A 200 -13.84 6.40 -4.23
N VAL A 201 -13.62 6.44 -5.55
CA VAL A 201 -12.74 7.45 -6.16
C VAL A 201 -13.31 8.86 -5.95
N GLU A 202 -14.60 9.08 -6.17
CA GLU A 202 -15.28 10.35 -5.89
C GLU A 202 -15.18 10.73 -4.41
N ALA A 203 -15.31 9.77 -3.50
CA ALA A 203 -15.16 10.01 -2.07
C ALA A 203 -13.71 10.41 -1.70
N ILE A 204 -12.71 9.82 -2.34
CA ILE A 204 -11.29 10.20 -2.16
C ILE A 204 -11.06 11.64 -2.66
N GLU A 205 -11.54 11.98 -3.84
CA GLU A 205 -11.40 13.30 -4.46
C GLU A 205 -12.07 14.40 -3.63
N ASN A 206 -13.27 14.12 -3.11
CA ASN A 206 -14.05 15.03 -2.28
C ASN A 206 -13.64 15.03 -0.80
N ASN A 207 -12.66 14.21 -0.42
CA ASN A 207 -12.26 14.00 0.98
C ASN A 207 -13.42 13.52 1.88
N ASP A 208 -14.33 12.76 1.35
CA ASP A 208 -15.45 12.16 2.10
C ASP A 208 -14.99 10.88 2.79
N ILE A 209 -14.29 11.06 3.90
CA ILE A 209 -13.75 9.95 4.70
C ILE A 209 -14.87 9.09 5.29
N ASP A 210 -16.01 9.69 5.61
CA ASP A 210 -17.16 8.98 6.19
C ASP A 210 -17.78 8.01 5.17
N ALA A 211 -17.87 8.41 3.90
CA ALA A 211 -18.30 7.51 2.83
C ALA A 211 -17.35 6.31 2.68
N ILE A 212 -16.03 6.55 2.76
CA ILE A 212 -15.04 5.47 2.62
C ILE A 212 -15.06 4.53 3.83
N VAL A 213 -15.17 5.05 5.04
CA VAL A 213 -15.26 4.23 6.26
C VAL A 213 -16.53 3.40 6.28
N ASN A 214 -17.64 3.96 5.76
CA ASN A 214 -18.94 3.29 5.67
C ASN A 214 -19.17 2.60 4.32
N TYR A 215 -18.11 2.25 3.59
CA TYR A 215 -18.17 1.67 2.25
C TYR A 215 -19.17 0.52 2.12
N ALA A 216 -19.32 -0.28 3.17
CA ALA A 216 -20.22 -1.44 3.19
C ALA A 216 -21.70 -1.08 3.05
N SER A 217 -22.07 0.20 3.20
CA SER A 217 -23.46 0.68 2.98
C SER A 217 -23.79 0.89 1.51
N HIS A 218 -22.80 0.92 0.62
CA HIS A 218 -23.04 1.03 -0.82
C HIS A 218 -23.67 -0.25 -1.37
N PRO A 219 -24.69 -0.18 -2.25
CA PRO A 219 -25.40 -1.36 -2.75
C PRO A 219 -24.49 -2.37 -3.45
N ASP A 220 -23.44 -1.91 -4.12
CA ASP A 220 -22.47 -2.77 -4.81
C ASP A 220 -21.33 -3.28 -3.91
N ALA A 221 -21.26 -2.87 -2.65
CA ALA A 221 -20.14 -3.22 -1.75
C ALA A 221 -19.99 -4.73 -1.56
N THR A 222 -21.09 -5.47 -1.41
CA THR A 222 -21.07 -6.93 -1.26
C THR A 222 -20.46 -7.64 -2.47
N TYR A 223 -20.66 -7.09 -3.67
CA TYR A 223 -20.02 -7.60 -4.87
C TYR A 223 -18.56 -7.17 -4.96
N ALA A 224 -18.28 -5.90 -4.76
CA ALA A 224 -16.96 -5.30 -4.99
C ALA A 224 -15.92 -5.71 -3.92
N VAL A 225 -16.37 -5.86 -2.67
CA VAL A 225 -15.55 -6.16 -1.48
C VAL A 225 -16.18 -7.31 -0.70
N PRO A 226 -16.17 -8.55 -1.24
CA PRO A 226 -16.75 -9.71 -0.56
C PRO A 226 -16.06 -10.01 0.78
N THR A 227 -14.77 -9.64 0.90
CA THR A 227 -13.98 -9.71 2.13
C THR A 227 -13.15 -8.43 2.27
N PRO A 228 -12.95 -7.89 3.50
CA PRO A 228 -12.48 -6.52 3.69
C PRO A 228 -10.97 -6.32 3.50
N GLU A 229 -10.15 -7.37 3.56
CA GLU A 229 -8.69 -7.28 3.67
C GLU A 229 -8.04 -6.50 2.51
N HIS A 230 -8.59 -6.60 1.29
CA HIS A 230 -8.06 -5.86 0.14
C HIS A 230 -8.47 -4.39 0.10
N PHE A 231 -9.59 -4.04 0.73
CA PHE A 231 -10.05 -2.66 0.82
C PHE A 231 -9.36 -1.89 1.97
N LEU A 232 -9.09 -2.54 3.10
CA LEU A 232 -8.58 -1.90 4.31
C LEU A 232 -7.25 -1.15 4.14
N PRO A 233 -6.28 -1.57 3.29
CA PRO A 233 -5.03 -0.83 3.07
C PRO A 233 -5.23 0.62 2.62
N LEU A 234 -6.29 0.94 1.88
CA LEU A 234 -6.66 2.30 1.49
C LEU A 234 -6.83 3.23 2.71
N LEU A 235 -7.44 2.73 3.79
CA LEU A 235 -7.67 3.51 5.01
C LEU A 235 -6.37 3.93 5.70
N TYR A 236 -5.31 3.13 5.55
CA TYR A 236 -4.00 3.46 6.12
C TYR A 236 -3.33 4.62 5.37
N VAL A 237 -3.47 4.67 4.07
CA VAL A 237 -2.95 5.78 3.26
C VAL A 237 -3.75 7.05 3.53
N LEU A 238 -5.08 6.96 3.55
CA LEU A 238 -5.96 8.09 3.84
C LEU A 238 -5.77 8.66 5.25
N GLY A 239 -5.64 7.81 6.27
CA GLY A 239 -5.42 8.24 7.64
C GLY A 239 -4.03 8.85 7.88
N ALA A 240 -3.03 8.42 7.12
CA ALA A 240 -1.67 8.97 7.18
C ALA A 240 -1.50 10.27 6.37
N ARG A 241 -2.49 10.65 5.57
CA ARG A 241 -2.49 11.88 4.78
C ARG A 241 -2.49 13.14 5.67
N ARG A 242 -1.80 14.19 5.27
CA ARG A 242 -1.93 15.52 5.89
C ARG A 242 -3.17 16.24 5.37
N PRO A 243 -3.77 17.17 6.16
CA PRO A 243 -5.06 17.78 5.81
C PRO A 243 -5.13 18.47 4.44
N ASN A 244 -4.02 19.04 3.97
CA ASN A 244 -3.97 19.84 2.74
C ASN A 244 -3.37 19.11 1.54
N GLU A 245 -3.13 17.81 1.65
CA GLU A 245 -2.60 17.02 0.53
C GLU A 245 -3.76 16.55 -0.35
N ALA A 246 -3.75 16.98 -1.61
CA ALA A 246 -4.69 16.52 -2.61
C ALA A 246 -4.37 15.09 -3.06
N PRO A 247 -5.37 14.28 -3.44
CA PRO A 247 -5.13 12.99 -4.05
C PRO A 247 -4.47 13.17 -5.42
N HIS A 248 -3.54 12.28 -5.72
CA HIS A 248 -2.94 12.12 -7.04
C HIS A 248 -3.16 10.69 -7.51
N THR A 249 -3.90 10.51 -8.59
CA THR A 249 -4.08 9.21 -9.22
C THR A 249 -2.78 8.82 -9.92
N VAL A 250 -2.20 7.69 -9.49
CA VAL A 250 -0.98 7.13 -10.07
C VAL A 250 -1.33 6.26 -11.26
N THR A 251 -2.29 5.35 -11.08
CA THR A 251 -2.84 4.51 -12.14
C THR A 251 -4.31 4.25 -11.87
N ASP A 252 -5.08 3.93 -12.91
CA ASP A 252 -6.50 3.59 -12.82
C ASP A 252 -6.89 2.56 -13.88
N GLY A 253 -7.98 1.86 -13.64
CA GLY A 253 -8.53 0.86 -14.55
C GLY A 253 -8.89 -0.45 -13.84
N PHE A 254 -9.20 -1.46 -14.66
CA PHE A 254 -9.61 -2.78 -14.20
C PHE A 254 -8.82 -3.87 -14.91
N VAL A 255 -8.68 -5.01 -14.24
CA VAL A 255 -8.26 -6.27 -14.83
C VAL A 255 -9.28 -7.35 -14.47
N TYR A 256 -9.48 -8.29 -15.38
CA TYR A 256 -10.29 -9.48 -15.16
C TYR A 256 -11.73 -9.19 -14.67
N SER A 257 -12.33 -8.07 -15.11
CA SER A 257 -13.71 -7.67 -14.81
C SER A 257 -13.98 -7.21 -13.36
N SER A 258 -13.27 -7.74 -12.38
CA SER A 258 -13.59 -7.59 -10.95
C SER A 258 -12.43 -7.17 -10.04
N LEU A 259 -11.33 -6.70 -10.63
CA LEU A 259 -10.18 -6.19 -9.89
C LEU A 259 -9.87 -4.76 -10.32
N SER A 260 -10.00 -3.78 -9.40
CA SER A 260 -9.59 -2.40 -9.65
C SER A 260 -8.09 -2.25 -9.46
N MET A 261 -7.44 -1.58 -10.41
CA MET A 261 -6.01 -1.27 -10.39
C MET A 261 -5.73 0.18 -9.98
N CYS A 262 -6.72 0.87 -9.45
CA CYS A 262 -6.58 2.25 -9.00
C CYS A 262 -5.52 2.37 -7.90
N SER A 263 -4.57 3.27 -8.11
CA SER A 263 -3.55 3.62 -7.12
C SER A 263 -3.57 5.13 -6.91
N VAL A 264 -3.58 5.57 -5.66
CA VAL A 264 -3.62 6.98 -5.27
C VAL A 264 -2.46 7.32 -4.35
N ALA A 265 -1.90 8.50 -4.50
CA ALA A 265 -0.81 9.01 -3.67
C ALA A 265 -1.17 10.37 -3.06
N PHE A 266 -0.55 10.70 -1.92
CA PHE A 266 -0.66 11.97 -1.21
C PHE A 266 0.72 12.43 -0.74
N GLY A 267 1.07 13.69 -1.01
CA GLY A 267 2.35 14.27 -0.60
C GLY A 267 2.87 15.39 -1.46
#